data_40ded668b698030ce6a6c8f91955e4c6
#
_entry.id   40ded668b698030ce6a6c8f91955e4c6
#
_cell.length_a   1.000
_cell.length_b   1.000
_cell.length_c   1.000
_cell.angle_alpha   90.00
_cell.angle_beta   90.00
_cell.angle_gamma   90.00
#
_symmetry.space_group_name_H-M   'P 1'
#
loop_
_entity.id
_entity.type
_entity.pdbx_description
1 polymer ?
#
loop_
_entity_poly.entity_id
_entity_poly.type
_entity_poly.pdbx_seq_one_letter_code
_entity_poly.pdbx_strand_id
1 'polypeptide(L)'
;MRIDFDHICLAVKGTPLLRDVTLSVPDRAFVSILGESGAGKTTLLRVANGLAVHDEGRVLFDGATVDDLPANRRGVSMVFQDARLFPNMSVLDNVAFPLKVRGVGKEERRAQAQRMLENVQLTGLGSRRTHEISGGQRQRVALARALVANPRAVLMDEPFSALDESLREDMRALVLSLHETLDLTVLMVTHDPVEAITMSDQVVCMAHGAIEQVGAGADILLRPAAESVRNIFKDTVAIEGRVEDGEFHARKLRVPATIADGPALLVRTRAGVTTVKPLDEALGAEDR
;
A
#
# COMPACT_ATOMS: atom_id res chain seq x y z
N MET A 1 8.89 2.31 -11.42
CA MET A 1 10.16 2.56 -10.67
C MET A 1 10.44 1.38 -9.76
N ARG A 2 11.49 0.62 -10.02
CA ARG A 2 11.93 -0.45 -9.11
C ARG A 2 12.57 0.16 -7.86
N ILE A 3 12.28 -0.42 -6.68
CA ILE A 3 12.86 -0.02 -5.40
C ILE A 3 13.58 -1.24 -4.82
N ASP A 4 14.88 -1.11 -4.57
CA ASP A 4 15.66 -2.18 -3.94
C ASP A 4 16.21 -1.72 -2.60
N PHE A 5 16.06 -2.58 -1.61
CA PHE A 5 16.73 -2.52 -0.32
C PHE A 5 17.83 -3.59 -0.32
N ASP A 6 19.06 -3.20 -0.11
CA ASP A 6 20.24 -4.06 -0.17
C ASP A 6 20.92 -4.08 1.19
N HIS A 7 20.69 -5.13 1.98
CA HIS A 7 21.27 -5.35 3.30
C HIS A 7 21.05 -4.22 4.31
N ILE A 8 19.82 -3.67 4.37
CA ILE A 8 19.49 -2.54 5.25
C ILE A 8 19.49 -2.96 6.72
N CYS A 9 20.38 -2.34 7.51
CA CYS A 9 20.38 -2.39 8.96
C CYS A 9 20.12 -1.01 9.56
N LEU A 10 19.33 -0.95 10.63
CA LEU A 10 19.07 0.28 11.38
C LEU A 10 18.83 -0.01 12.85
N ALA A 11 19.55 0.68 13.73
CA ALA A 11 19.34 0.64 15.17
C ALA A 11 19.10 2.04 15.74
N VAL A 12 18.26 2.13 16.76
CA VAL A 12 18.03 3.37 17.51
C VAL A 12 18.37 3.15 18.97
N LYS A 13 19.32 3.94 19.47
CA LYS A 13 19.82 3.81 20.85
C LYS A 13 20.22 2.37 21.21
N GLY A 14 20.88 1.68 20.27
CA GLY A 14 21.33 0.30 20.44
C GLY A 14 20.25 -0.77 20.26
N THR A 15 19.00 -0.39 20.04
CA THR A 15 17.92 -1.35 19.73
C THR A 15 17.79 -1.51 18.22
N PRO A 16 18.04 -2.71 17.66
CA PRO A 16 17.89 -2.94 16.23
C PRO A 16 16.42 -2.90 15.82
N LEU A 17 16.11 -2.05 14.83
CA LEU A 17 14.78 -1.91 14.23
C LEU A 17 14.69 -2.59 12.88
N LEU A 18 15.78 -2.63 12.11
CA LEU A 18 15.92 -3.37 10.87
C LEU A 18 17.19 -4.21 10.94
N ARG A 19 17.11 -5.45 10.45
CA ARG A 19 18.19 -6.44 10.52
C ARG A 19 18.36 -7.09 9.15
N ASP A 20 19.36 -6.68 8.42
CA ASP A 20 19.76 -7.27 7.13
C ASP A 20 18.59 -7.41 6.14
N VAL A 21 17.82 -6.32 5.98
CA VAL A 21 16.63 -6.32 5.13
C VAL A 21 17.05 -6.21 3.67
N THR A 22 16.83 -7.28 2.91
CA THR A 22 17.01 -7.30 1.45
C THR A 22 15.67 -7.57 0.78
N LEU A 23 15.23 -6.62 -0.08
CA LEU A 23 13.94 -6.66 -0.75
C LEU A 23 14.01 -5.95 -2.09
N SER A 24 13.40 -6.52 -3.10
CA SER A 24 13.15 -5.87 -4.39
C SER A 24 11.66 -5.68 -4.61
N VAL A 25 11.25 -4.43 -4.84
CA VAL A 25 9.90 -4.04 -5.26
C VAL A 25 9.95 -3.77 -6.76
N PRO A 26 9.31 -4.62 -7.60
CA PRO A 26 9.34 -4.47 -9.05
C PRO A 26 8.72 -3.14 -9.52
N ASP A 27 9.12 -2.70 -10.72
CA ASP A 27 8.47 -1.55 -11.36
C ASP A 27 6.99 -1.83 -11.59
N ARG A 28 6.13 -0.85 -11.28
CA ARG A 28 4.67 -0.92 -11.41
C ARG A 28 3.98 -2.01 -10.59
N ALA A 29 4.68 -2.67 -9.67
CA ALA A 29 4.08 -3.63 -8.77
C ALA A 29 3.41 -2.96 -7.58
N PHE A 30 2.37 -3.61 -7.07
CA PHE A 30 1.78 -3.33 -5.77
C PHE A 30 2.35 -4.34 -4.75
N VAL A 31 3.19 -3.88 -3.84
CA VAL A 31 3.80 -4.73 -2.81
C VAL A 31 3.32 -4.31 -1.43
N SER A 32 2.83 -5.26 -0.64
CA SER A 32 2.46 -5.01 0.75
C SER A 32 3.46 -5.62 1.72
N ILE A 33 3.83 -4.85 2.73
CA ILE A 33 4.60 -5.31 3.89
C ILE A 33 3.63 -5.58 5.04
N LEU A 34 3.56 -6.83 5.46
CA LEU A 34 2.68 -7.33 6.50
C LEU A 34 3.49 -7.78 7.71
N GLY A 35 2.97 -7.57 8.91
CA GLY A 35 3.62 -7.99 10.15
C GLY A 35 3.01 -7.34 11.38
N GLU A 36 3.40 -7.81 12.56
CA GLU A 36 2.91 -7.26 13.83
C GLU A 36 3.41 -5.84 14.09
N SER A 37 2.80 -5.17 15.07
CA SER A 37 3.27 -3.86 15.51
C SER A 37 4.72 -3.97 16.04
N GLY A 38 5.59 -3.05 15.63
CA GLY A 38 7.01 -3.10 16.00
C GLY A 38 7.90 -3.98 15.10
N ALA A 39 7.37 -4.64 14.07
CA ALA A 39 8.16 -5.46 13.15
C ALA A 39 9.14 -4.68 12.25
N GLY A 40 9.16 -3.34 12.29
CA GLY A 40 10.08 -2.51 11.49
C GLY A 40 9.47 -1.95 10.20
N LYS A 41 8.25 -2.29 9.85
CA LYS A 41 7.58 -1.92 8.58
C LYS A 41 7.60 -0.43 8.25
N THR A 42 7.07 0.41 9.15
CA THR A 42 7.08 1.88 9.00
C THR A 42 8.51 2.44 8.94
N THR A 43 9.44 1.81 9.65
CA THR A 43 10.86 2.20 9.61
C THR A 43 11.44 1.96 8.21
N LEU A 44 11.13 0.82 7.59
CA LEU A 44 11.58 0.51 6.23
C LEU A 44 11.02 1.51 5.20
N LEU A 45 9.73 1.88 5.31
CA LEU A 45 9.17 2.95 4.47
C LEU A 45 9.87 4.31 4.67
N ARG A 46 10.20 4.64 5.93
CA ARG A 46 10.91 5.89 6.23
C ARG A 46 12.33 5.89 5.67
N VAL A 47 13.00 4.75 5.66
CA VAL A 47 14.31 4.58 5.01
C VAL A 47 14.19 4.80 3.50
N ALA A 48 13.21 4.16 2.84
CA ALA A 48 12.95 4.37 1.41
C ALA A 48 12.69 5.84 1.06
N ASN A 49 11.88 6.52 1.87
CA ASN A 49 11.55 7.94 1.63
C ASN A 49 12.66 8.92 2.06
N GLY A 50 13.73 8.45 2.70
CA GLY A 50 14.80 9.33 3.23
C GLY A 50 14.41 10.11 4.48
N LEU A 51 13.41 9.66 5.22
CA LEU A 51 12.99 10.21 6.52
C LEU A 51 13.69 9.52 7.71
N ALA A 52 14.34 8.38 7.46
CA ALA A 52 15.24 7.72 8.39
C ALA A 52 16.54 7.36 7.67
N VAL A 53 17.67 7.48 8.35
CA VAL A 53 18.98 7.08 7.84
C VAL A 53 19.26 5.70 8.41
N HIS A 54 19.60 4.75 7.55
CA HIS A 54 20.05 3.41 7.95
C HIS A 54 21.54 3.43 8.32
N ASP A 55 21.98 2.44 9.08
CA ASP A 55 23.38 2.33 9.54
C ASP A 55 24.24 1.59 8.50
N GLU A 56 23.67 0.55 7.84
CA GLU A 56 24.32 -0.28 6.84
C GLU A 56 23.39 -0.56 5.67
N GLY A 57 23.97 -0.96 4.54
CA GLY A 57 23.23 -1.30 3.32
C GLY A 57 23.06 -0.13 2.37
N ARG A 58 22.14 -0.27 1.41
CA ARG A 58 21.83 0.75 0.38
C ARG A 58 20.38 0.67 -0.05
N VAL A 59 19.81 1.84 -0.36
CA VAL A 59 18.54 1.95 -1.06
C VAL A 59 18.79 2.38 -2.50
N LEU A 60 18.25 1.62 -3.46
CA LEU A 60 18.41 1.92 -4.86
C LEU A 60 17.04 2.10 -5.53
N PHE A 61 16.94 3.12 -6.40
CA PHE A 61 15.79 3.32 -7.28
C PHE A 61 16.24 3.16 -8.72
N ASP A 62 15.64 2.20 -9.44
CA ASP A 62 16.05 1.80 -10.80
C ASP A 62 17.56 1.51 -10.89
N GLY A 63 18.12 0.88 -9.86
CA GLY A 63 19.54 0.53 -9.77
C GLY A 63 20.49 1.66 -9.34
N ALA A 64 20.00 2.89 -9.17
CA ALA A 64 20.80 4.02 -8.70
C ALA A 64 20.60 4.23 -7.19
N THR A 65 21.69 4.36 -6.41
CA THR A 65 21.61 4.66 -4.99
C THR A 65 20.98 6.03 -4.74
N VAL A 66 20.10 6.11 -3.71
CA VAL A 66 19.40 7.33 -3.32
C VAL A 66 19.73 7.79 -1.91
N ASP A 67 20.69 7.17 -1.25
CA ASP A 67 20.98 7.41 0.17
C ASP A 67 21.44 8.85 0.43
N ASP A 68 22.22 9.44 -0.48
CA ASP A 68 22.67 10.84 -0.40
C ASP A 68 21.58 11.85 -0.82
N LEU A 69 20.43 11.37 -1.33
CA LEU A 69 19.36 12.25 -1.77
C LEU A 69 18.42 12.59 -0.61
N PRO A 70 18.14 13.87 -0.37
CA PRO A 70 17.11 14.25 0.60
C PRO A 70 15.71 13.78 0.13
N ALA A 71 14.80 13.52 1.07
CA ALA A 71 13.48 12.96 0.82
C ALA A 71 12.71 13.63 -0.36
N ASN A 72 12.78 14.96 -0.47
CA ASN A 72 12.09 15.71 -1.54
C ASN A 72 12.69 15.55 -2.94
N ARG A 73 13.85 14.91 -3.06
CA ARG A 73 14.53 14.63 -4.35
C ARG A 73 14.50 13.17 -4.75
N ARG A 74 13.99 12.27 -3.92
CA ARG A 74 13.90 10.83 -4.20
C ARG A 74 12.82 10.47 -5.23
N GLY A 75 11.93 11.39 -5.60
CA GLY A 75 10.89 11.14 -6.62
C GLY A 75 9.75 10.25 -6.17
N VAL A 76 9.67 9.92 -4.89
CA VAL A 76 8.59 9.16 -4.26
C VAL A 76 7.68 10.07 -3.45
N SER A 77 6.43 9.65 -3.25
CA SER A 77 5.49 10.31 -2.34
C SER A 77 5.09 9.37 -1.22
N MET A 78 4.71 9.92 -0.07
CA MET A 78 4.27 9.13 1.08
C MET A 78 2.87 9.54 1.53
N VAL A 79 2.01 8.54 1.72
CA VAL A 79 0.72 8.65 2.41
C VAL A 79 0.90 8.10 3.81
N PHE A 80 0.64 8.91 4.83
CA PHE A 80 0.76 8.53 6.23
C PHE A 80 -0.57 7.98 6.74
N GLN A 81 -0.52 7.23 7.81
CA GLN A 81 -1.68 6.71 8.54
C GLN A 81 -2.66 7.84 8.89
N ASP A 82 -2.16 8.93 9.46
CA ASP A 82 -2.92 10.18 9.60
C ASP A 82 -2.78 11.01 8.33
N ALA A 83 -3.87 11.57 7.83
CA ALA A 83 -3.89 12.37 6.59
C ALA A 83 -2.94 13.58 6.60
N ARG A 84 -2.56 14.10 7.80
CA ARG A 84 -1.60 15.20 8.00
C ARG A 84 -1.84 16.37 7.04
N LEU A 85 -3.10 16.79 6.88
CA LEU A 85 -3.45 17.92 6.04
C LEU A 85 -3.07 19.24 6.73
N PHE A 86 -2.75 20.25 5.92
CA PHE A 86 -2.52 21.60 6.42
C PHE A 86 -3.86 22.23 6.84
N PRO A 87 -4.11 22.48 8.14
CA PRO A 87 -5.43 22.89 8.64
C PRO A 87 -5.85 24.27 8.16
N ASN A 88 -4.88 25.15 7.88
CA ASN A 88 -5.10 26.52 7.45
C ASN A 88 -5.29 26.66 5.93
N MET A 89 -5.24 25.55 5.18
CA MET A 89 -5.41 25.52 3.74
C MET A 89 -6.78 24.93 3.37
N SER A 90 -7.31 25.31 2.19
CA SER A 90 -8.44 24.63 1.58
C SER A 90 -8.05 23.22 1.12
N VAL A 91 -9.03 22.38 0.79
CA VAL A 91 -8.81 21.08 0.17
C VAL A 91 -7.99 21.21 -1.11
N LEU A 92 -8.36 22.14 -1.99
CA LEU A 92 -7.64 22.39 -3.25
C LEU A 92 -6.20 22.87 -3.00
N ASP A 93 -5.98 23.75 -2.02
CA ASP A 93 -4.62 24.25 -1.75
C ASP A 93 -3.75 23.18 -1.07
N ASN A 94 -4.33 22.26 -0.28
CA ASN A 94 -3.63 21.08 0.22
C ASN A 94 -3.12 20.22 -0.94
N VAL A 95 -3.98 19.89 -1.90
CA VAL A 95 -3.60 19.09 -3.07
C VAL A 95 -2.60 19.84 -3.95
N ALA A 96 -2.77 21.15 -4.18
CA ALA A 96 -1.87 21.95 -4.99
C ALA A 96 -0.50 22.23 -4.34
N PHE A 97 -0.33 21.95 -3.04
CA PHE A 97 0.87 22.32 -2.28
C PHE A 97 2.17 21.74 -2.83
N PRO A 98 2.28 20.44 -3.18
CA PRO A 98 3.52 19.89 -3.76
C PRO A 98 3.94 20.59 -5.07
N LEU A 99 2.98 20.93 -5.91
CA LEU A 99 3.24 21.66 -7.16
C LEU A 99 3.71 23.10 -6.89
N LYS A 100 3.18 23.75 -5.84
CA LYS A 100 3.66 25.06 -5.39
C LYS A 100 5.14 25.00 -4.97
N VAL A 101 5.52 23.97 -4.21
CA VAL A 101 6.92 23.78 -3.78
C VAL A 101 7.85 23.54 -4.97
N ARG A 102 7.35 22.90 -6.05
CA ARG A 102 8.08 22.69 -7.31
C ARG A 102 8.11 23.94 -8.22
N GLY A 103 7.51 25.06 -7.80
CA GLY A 103 7.51 26.31 -8.57
C GLY A 103 6.47 26.39 -9.70
N VAL A 104 5.50 25.46 -9.76
CA VAL A 104 4.44 25.47 -10.77
C VAL A 104 3.54 26.69 -10.58
N GLY A 105 3.20 27.38 -11.68
CA GLY A 105 2.36 28.58 -11.71
C GLY A 105 1.00 28.38 -11.03
N LYS A 106 0.40 29.46 -10.48
CA LYS A 106 -0.81 29.37 -9.64
C LYS A 106 -2.00 28.78 -10.38
N GLU A 107 -2.25 29.18 -11.58
CA GLU A 107 -3.39 28.70 -12.38
C GLU A 107 -3.21 27.24 -12.78
N GLU A 108 -2.03 26.88 -13.25
CA GLU A 108 -1.69 25.52 -13.66
C GLU A 108 -1.77 24.54 -12.50
N ARG A 109 -1.15 24.84 -11.34
CA ARG A 109 -1.20 23.95 -10.19
C ARG A 109 -2.61 23.77 -9.63
N ARG A 110 -3.47 24.81 -9.71
CA ARG A 110 -4.87 24.70 -9.30
C ARG A 110 -5.68 23.83 -10.26
N ALA A 111 -5.43 23.98 -11.58
CA ALA A 111 -6.07 23.13 -12.57
C ALA A 111 -5.65 21.66 -12.43
N GLN A 112 -4.37 21.38 -12.18
CA GLN A 112 -3.90 20.01 -11.91
C GLN A 112 -4.49 19.46 -10.61
N ALA A 113 -4.53 20.24 -9.54
CA ALA A 113 -5.12 19.84 -8.28
C ALA A 113 -6.63 19.56 -8.40
N GLN A 114 -7.35 20.36 -9.20
CA GLN A 114 -8.78 20.14 -9.46
C GLN A 114 -9.02 18.81 -10.16
N ARG A 115 -8.28 18.49 -11.23
CA ARG A 115 -8.35 17.18 -11.91
C ARG A 115 -8.03 16.03 -10.96
N MET A 116 -7.03 16.19 -10.09
CA MET A 116 -6.69 15.16 -9.12
C MET A 116 -7.80 14.96 -8.08
N LEU A 117 -8.51 16.01 -7.66
CA LEU A 117 -9.68 15.89 -6.80
C LEU A 117 -10.83 15.14 -7.49
N GLU A 118 -11.00 15.27 -8.79
CA GLU A 118 -11.95 14.50 -9.58
C GLU A 118 -11.55 13.02 -9.59
N ASN A 119 -10.28 12.71 -9.82
CA ASN A 119 -9.75 11.33 -9.81
C ASN A 119 -9.96 10.62 -8.45
N VAL A 120 -9.90 11.36 -7.34
CA VAL A 120 -10.18 10.79 -6.01
C VAL A 120 -11.64 10.97 -5.55
N GLN A 121 -12.56 11.29 -6.49
CA GLN A 121 -14.01 11.43 -6.25
C GLN A 121 -14.37 12.50 -5.21
N LEU A 122 -13.67 13.63 -5.22
CA LEU A 122 -13.91 14.79 -4.34
C LEU A 122 -14.32 16.05 -5.12
N THR A 123 -15.05 15.87 -6.25
CA THR A 123 -15.56 16.97 -7.08
C THR A 123 -16.39 17.93 -6.23
N GLY A 124 -16.16 19.22 -6.40
CA GLY A 124 -16.90 20.28 -5.69
C GLY A 124 -16.43 20.58 -4.26
N LEU A 125 -15.50 19.82 -3.71
CA LEU A 125 -15.01 20.02 -2.33
C LEU A 125 -13.77 20.93 -2.23
N GLY A 126 -13.24 21.41 -3.35
CA GLY A 126 -11.95 22.14 -3.38
C GLY A 126 -11.90 23.40 -2.51
N SER A 127 -13.01 24.12 -2.31
CA SER A 127 -13.08 25.32 -1.48
C SER A 127 -13.24 25.04 0.02
N ARG A 128 -13.63 23.81 0.41
CA ARG A 128 -13.82 23.42 1.80
C ARG A 128 -12.52 23.46 2.59
N ARG A 129 -12.64 23.69 3.89
CA ARG A 129 -11.54 23.54 4.85
C ARG A 129 -11.44 22.07 5.30
N THR A 130 -10.27 21.68 5.81
CA THR A 130 -10.01 20.30 6.23
C THR A 130 -10.92 19.81 7.37
N HIS A 131 -11.43 20.71 8.20
CA HIS A 131 -12.37 20.40 9.29
C HIS A 131 -13.84 20.28 8.82
N GLU A 132 -14.15 20.71 7.59
CA GLU A 132 -15.51 20.64 7.01
C GLU A 132 -15.73 19.35 6.20
N ILE A 133 -14.76 18.45 6.19
CA ILE A 133 -14.81 17.19 5.44
C ILE A 133 -14.65 15.97 6.38
N SER A 134 -15.21 14.83 5.97
CA SER A 134 -15.16 13.57 6.75
C SER A 134 -13.74 12.98 6.87
N GLY A 135 -13.55 11.98 7.73
CA GLY A 135 -12.29 11.23 7.86
C GLY A 135 -11.83 10.60 6.55
N GLY A 136 -12.73 9.89 5.88
CA GLY A 136 -12.44 9.26 4.58
C GLY A 136 -12.14 10.31 3.49
N GLN A 137 -12.86 11.43 3.47
CA GLN A 137 -12.54 12.54 2.56
C GLN A 137 -11.17 13.14 2.84
N ARG A 138 -10.77 13.28 4.12
CA ARG A 138 -9.40 13.73 4.47
C ARG A 138 -8.34 12.75 3.93
N GLN A 139 -8.58 11.46 4.02
CA GLN A 139 -7.65 10.45 3.51
C GLN A 139 -7.53 10.51 1.98
N ARG A 140 -8.66 10.69 1.26
CA ARG A 140 -8.65 10.92 -0.20
C ARG A 140 -7.92 12.19 -0.60
N VAL A 141 -8.02 13.28 0.19
CA VAL A 141 -7.23 14.51 -0.03
C VAL A 141 -5.73 14.25 0.18
N ALA A 142 -5.35 13.47 1.20
CA ALA A 142 -3.95 13.10 1.42
C ALA A 142 -3.40 12.26 0.25
N LEU A 143 -4.18 11.32 -0.27
CA LEU A 143 -3.84 10.53 -1.47
C LEU A 143 -3.69 11.44 -2.69
N ALA A 144 -4.66 12.33 -2.96
CA ALA A 144 -4.59 13.29 -4.05
C ALA A 144 -3.35 14.19 -3.95
N ARG A 145 -3.02 14.67 -2.75
CA ARG A 145 -1.81 15.45 -2.50
C ARG A 145 -0.53 14.68 -2.80
N ALA A 146 -0.50 13.38 -2.48
CA ALA A 146 0.64 12.53 -2.78
C ALA A 146 0.81 12.30 -4.29
N LEU A 147 -0.30 12.18 -5.03
CA LEU A 147 -0.30 11.82 -6.46
C LEU A 147 -0.20 13.02 -7.42
N VAL A 148 -0.63 14.23 -7.02
CA VAL A 148 -0.72 15.40 -7.91
C VAL A 148 0.59 15.78 -8.59
N ALA A 149 1.71 15.47 -7.94
CA ALA A 149 3.05 15.74 -8.46
C ALA A 149 3.60 14.63 -9.38
N ASN A 150 2.72 13.68 -9.76
CA ASN A 150 3.02 12.54 -10.62
C ASN A 150 4.28 11.76 -10.15
N PRO A 151 4.28 11.22 -8.93
CA PRO A 151 5.39 10.41 -8.44
C PRO A 151 5.45 9.10 -9.22
N ARG A 152 6.64 8.50 -9.34
CA ARG A 152 6.81 7.17 -9.95
C ARG A 152 6.52 6.03 -8.97
N ALA A 153 6.60 6.30 -7.66
CA ALA A 153 6.21 5.37 -6.63
C ALA A 153 5.52 6.08 -5.45
N VAL A 154 4.62 5.36 -4.81
CA VAL A 154 3.89 5.80 -3.61
C VAL A 154 4.14 4.84 -2.47
N LEU A 155 4.59 5.37 -1.35
CA LEU A 155 4.77 4.66 -0.10
C LEU A 155 3.56 4.91 0.78
N MET A 156 2.91 3.88 1.31
CA MET A 156 1.68 4.00 2.11
C MET A 156 1.88 3.34 3.48
N ASP A 157 1.72 4.13 4.54
CA ASP A 157 1.85 3.65 5.92
C ASP A 157 0.47 3.51 6.55
N GLU A 158 -0.07 2.29 6.61
CA GLU A 158 -1.39 1.92 7.12
C GLU A 158 -2.54 2.84 6.63
N PRO A 159 -2.70 3.03 5.30
CA PRO A 159 -3.55 4.09 4.75
C PRO A 159 -5.05 3.93 5.04
N PHE A 160 -5.48 2.76 5.48
CA PHE A 160 -6.91 2.44 5.69
C PHE A 160 -7.27 2.23 7.17
N SER A 161 -6.30 2.22 8.09
CA SER A 161 -6.51 1.83 9.50
C SER A 161 -7.48 2.74 10.28
N ALA A 162 -7.62 4.00 9.88
CA ALA A 162 -8.51 4.98 10.54
C ALA A 162 -9.93 5.03 9.93
N LEU A 163 -10.26 4.14 8.99
CA LEU A 163 -11.54 4.10 8.28
C LEU A 163 -12.45 3.00 8.82
N ASP A 164 -13.76 3.25 8.80
CA ASP A 164 -14.76 2.17 8.94
C ASP A 164 -14.74 1.23 7.73
N GLU A 165 -15.39 0.05 7.85
CA GLU A 165 -15.26 -1.02 6.85
C GLU A 165 -15.78 -0.60 5.45
N SER A 166 -16.91 0.11 5.39
CA SER A 166 -17.46 0.55 4.09
C SER A 166 -16.54 1.56 3.39
N LEU A 167 -16.03 2.55 4.14
CA LEU A 167 -15.08 3.53 3.60
C LEU A 167 -13.74 2.88 3.25
N ARG A 168 -13.34 1.82 3.95
CA ARG A 168 -12.12 1.05 3.68
C ARG A 168 -12.20 0.35 2.33
N GLU A 169 -13.32 -0.32 2.03
CA GLU A 169 -13.55 -0.97 0.73
C GLU A 169 -13.51 0.05 -0.41
N ASP A 170 -14.20 1.19 -0.28
CA ASP A 170 -14.18 2.26 -1.28
C ASP A 170 -12.75 2.81 -1.51
N MET A 171 -11.97 2.94 -0.44
CA MET A 171 -10.59 3.43 -0.54
C MET A 171 -9.64 2.41 -1.17
N ARG A 172 -9.81 1.11 -0.87
CA ARG A 172 -9.04 0.03 -1.52
C ARG A 172 -9.28 0.03 -3.03
N ALA A 173 -10.56 0.05 -3.45
CA ALA A 173 -10.93 0.10 -4.86
C ALA A 173 -10.37 1.34 -5.56
N LEU A 174 -10.43 2.51 -4.91
CA LEU A 174 -9.86 3.75 -5.44
C LEU A 174 -8.33 3.65 -5.61
N VAL A 175 -7.62 3.13 -4.61
CA VAL A 175 -6.16 3.00 -4.66
C VAL A 175 -5.74 2.03 -5.77
N LEU A 176 -6.42 0.89 -5.92
CA LEU A 176 -6.15 -0.07 -7.00
C LEU A 176 -6.39 0.57 -8.38
N SER A 177 -7.51 1.25 -8.58
CA SER A 177 -7.81 1.95 -9.83
C SER A 177 -6.76 3.02 -10.18
N LEU A 178 -6.26 3.76 -9.18
CA LEU A 178 -5.21 4.76 -9.39
C LEU A 178 -3.85 4.11 -9.66
N HIS A 179 -3.53 3.00 -9.01
CA HIS A 179 -2.33 2.20 -9.28
C HIS A 179 -2.28 1.77 -10.75
N GLU A 180 -3.36 1.17 -11.25
CA GLU A 180 -3.48 0.73 -12.65
C GLU A 180 -3.46 1.90 -13.64
N THR A 181 -4.28 2.94 -13.40
CA THR A 181 -4.44 4.06 -14.34
C THR A 181 -3.18 4.93 -14.46
N LEU A 182 -2.39 5.04 -13.40
CA LEU A 182 -1.21 5.90 -13.33
C LEU A 182 0.11 5.12 -13.44
N ASP A 183 0.08 3.80 -13.67
CA ASP A 183 1.26 2.93 -13.75
C ASP A 183 2.19 3.11 -12.53
N LEU A 184 1.63 3.14 -11.33
CA LEU A 184 2.38 3.42 -10.10
C LEU A 184 3.09 2.19 -9.56
N THR A 185 4.29 2.35 -9.00
CA THR A 185 4.82 1.39 -8.04
C THR A 185 4.28 1.73 -6.66
N VAL A 186 3.70 0.77 -5.96
CA VAL A 186 3.15 0.96 -4.61
C VAL A 186 3.87 0.06 -3.62
N LEU A 187 4.37 0.65 -2.53
CA LEU A 187 4.84 -0.10 -1.37
C LEU A 187 3.98 0.30 -0.17
N MET A 188 3.11 -0.61 0.25
CA MET A 188 2.15 -0.38 1.33
C MET A 188 2.54 -1.16 2.58
N VAL A 189 2.45 -0.52 3.72
CA VAL A 189 2.51 -1.19 5.03
C VAL A 189 1.09 -1.36 5.53
N THR A 190 0.76 -2.55 5.97
CA THR A 190 -0.52 -2.85 6.64
C THR A 190 -0.32 -3.90 7.73
N HIS A 191 -1.27 -4.01 8.64
CA HIS A 191 -1.41 -5.11 9.58
C HIS A 191 -2.63 -6.00 9.26
N ASP A 192 -3.37 -5.66 8.19
CA ASP A 192 -4.54 -6.42 7.74
C ASP A 192 -4.13 -7.42 6.64
N PRO A 193 -4.20 -8.75 6.92
CA PRO A 193 -3.87 -9.77 5.93
C PRO A 193 -4.75 -9.74 4.69
N VAL A 194 -6.02 -9.33 4.82
CA VAL A 194 -6.93 -9.25 3.67
C VAL A 194 -6.50 -8.15 2.73
N GLU A 195 -6.14 -6.97 3.25
CA GLU A 195 -5.59 -5.89 2.42
C GLU A 195 -4.35 -6.36 1.64
N ALA A 196 -3.40 -6.98 2.34
CA ALA A 196 -2.18 -7.49 1.71
C ALA A 196 -2.47 -8.52 0.61
N ILE A 197 -3.33 -9.52 0.88
CA ILE A 197 -3.65 -10.57 -0.09
C ILE A 197 -4.46 -10.02 -1.26
N THR A 198 -5.40 -9.09 -1.03
CA THR A 198 -6.34 -8.66 -2.07
C THR A 198 -5.80 -7.60 -3.00
N MET A 199 -4.89 -6.77 -2.51
CA MET A 199 -4.40 -5.61 -3.25
C MET A 199 -3.04 -5.83 -3.90
N SER A 200 -2.26 -6.83 -3.47
CA SER A 200 -0.84 -6.88 -3.82
C SER A 200 -0.52 -8.00 -4.80
N ASP A 201 0.41 -7.71 -5.69
CA ASP A 201 1.10 -8.72 -6.52
C ASP A 201 2.03 -9.57 -5.66
N GLN A 202 2.63 -8.94 -4.63
CA GLN A 202 3.57 -9.59 -3.73
C GLN A 202 3.36 -9.11 -2.29
N VAL A 203 3.40 -10.04 -1.34
CA VAL A 203 3.36 -9.79 0.09
C VAL A 203 4.70 -10.10 0.72
N VAL A 204 5.17 -9.20 1.58
CA VAL A 204 6.39 -9.32 2.37
C VAL A 204 6.00 -9.44 3.82
N CYS A 205 6.26 -10.59 4.43
CA CYS A 205 6.06 -10.80 5.86
C CYS A 205 7.30 -10.40 6.64
N MET A 206 7.15 -9.45 7.57
CA MET A 206 8.22 -8.98 8.45
C MET A 206 7.94 -9.34 9.91
N ALA A 207 8.96 -9.83 10.61
CA ALA A 207 8.96 -10.00 12.05
C ALA A 207 10.34 -9.61 12.64
N HIS A 208 10.35 -9.01 13.82
CA HIS A 208 11.58 -8.67 14.56
C HIS A 208 12.64 -7.90 13.76
N GLY A 209 12.19 -7.05 12.83
CA GLY A 209 13.09 -6.23 12.00
C GLY A 209 13.67 -6.94 10.79
N ALA A 210 13.27 -8.18 10.50
CA ALA A 210 13.74 -8.97 9.36
C ALA A 210 12.58 -9.39 8.45
N ILE A 211 12.90 -9.75 7.20
CA ILE A 211 11.96 -10.38 6.28
C ILE A 211 11.97 -11.88 6.56
N GLU A 212 10.80 -12.44 6.82
CA GLU A 212 10.60 -13.86 7.11
C GLU A 212 10.16 -14.65 5.87
N GLN A 213 9.32 -14.02 5.03
CA GLN A 213 8.81 -14.64 3.80
C GLN A 213 8.38 -13.57 2.79
N VAL A 214 8.59 -13.87 1.52
CA VAL A 214 8.13 -13.05 0.38
C VAL A 214 7.45 -13.97 -0.62
N GLY A 215 6.32 -13.54 -1.19
CA GLY A 215 5.60 -14.32 -2.20
C GLY A 215 4.20 -13.78 -2.47
N ALA A 216 3.42 -14.51 -3.28
CA ALA A 216 2.01 -14.22 -3.43
C ALA A 216 1.28 -14.40 -2.10
N GLY A 217 0.33 -13.51 -1.78
CA GLY A 217 -0.32 -13.50 -0.47
C GLY A 217 -1.04 -14.80 -0.13
N ALA A 218 -1.68 -15.44 -1.12
CA ALA A 218 -2.35 -16.72 -0.92
C ALA A 218 -1.37 -17.88 -0.66
N ASP A 219 -0.23 -17.88 -1.32
CA ASP A 219 0.82 -18.89 -1.10
C ASP A 219 1.37 -18.82 0.32
N ILE A 220 1.65 -17.60 0.79
CA ILE A 220 2.12 -17.37 2.17
C ILE A 220 1.07 -17.83 3.19
N LEU A 221 -0.22 -17.54 2.94
CA LEU A 221 -1.32 -17.97 3.82
C LEU A 221 -1.45 -19.50 3.88
N LEU A 222 -1.31 -20.18 2.74
CA LEU A 222 -1.43 -21.65 2.64
C LEU A 222 -0.16 -22.37 3.11
N ARG A 223 1.02 -21.76 2.91
CA ARG A 223 2.35 -22.35 3.18
C ARG A 223 3.24 -21.39 3.96
N PRO A 224 2.88 -21.03 5.21
CA PRO A 224 3.71 -20.14 6.01
C PRO A 224 5.05 -20.80 6.34
N ALA A 225 6.16 -20.08 6.04
CA ALA A 225 7.53 -20.58 6.22
C ALA A 225 7.95 -20.68 7.71
N ALA A 226 7.33 -19.88 8.58
CA ALA A 226 7.65 -19.81 10.01
C ALA A 226 6.39 -19.63 10.87
N GLU A 227 6.52 -19.88 12.17
CA GLU A 227 5.44 -19.65 13.13
C GLU A 227 5.07 -18.16 13.24
N SER A 228 6.05 -17.26 13.16
CA SER A 228 5.85 -15.83 13.08
C SER A 228 4.94 -15.43 11.92
N VAL A 229 5.16 -15.99 10.73
CA VAL A 229 4.33 -15.77 9.54
C VAL A 229 2.92 -16.36 9.76
N ARG A 230 2.82 -17.58 10.29
CA ARG A 230 1.51 -18.20 10.61
C ARG A 230 0.70 -17.35 11.58
N ASN A 231 1.34 -16.74 12.57
CA ASN A 231 0.69 -15.90 13.56
C ASN A 231 0.12 -14.60 12.96
N ILE A 232 0.74 -14.06 11.93
CA ILE A 232 0.20 -12.90 11.19
C ILE A 232 -1.18 -13.22 10.59
N PHE A 233 -1.36 -14.45 10.11
CA PHE A 233 -2.60 -14.90 9.45
C PHE A 233 -3.55 -15.70 10.36
N LYS A 234 -3.32 -15.77 11.67
CA LYS A 234 -4.08 -16.61 12.63
C LYS A 234 -5.60 -16.44 12.58
N ASP A 235 -6.06 -15.25 12.18
CA ASP A 235 -7.49 -14.92 12.09
C ASP A 235 -8.03 -14.90 10.65
N THR A 236 -7.24 -15.42 9.69
CA THR A 236 -7.57 -15.47 8.27
C THR A 236 -7.65 -16.93 7.83
N VAL A 237 -8.68 -17.25 7.05
CA VAL A 237 -8.88 -18.59 6.47
C VAL A 237 -8.92 -18.47 4.97
N ALA A 238 -8.17 -19.34 4.29
CA ALA A 238 -8.24 -19.52 2.85
C ALA A 238 -8.99 -20.82 2.53
N ILE A 239 -9.87 -20.77 1.54
CA ILE A 239 -10.63 -21.92 1.06
C ILE A 239 -10.48 -21.98 -0.45
N GLU A 240 -9.86 -23.04 -0.96
CA GLU A 240 -9.80 -23.31 -2.39
C GLU A 240 -11.16 -23.80 -2.91
N GLY A 241 -11.55 -23.33 -4.10
CA GLY A 241 -12.79 -23.67 -4.75
C GLY A 241 -12.81 -23.27 -6.22
N ARG A 242 -13.99 -23.02 -6.73
CA ARG A 242 -14.20 -22.62 -8.12
C ARG A 242 -15.28 -21.55 -8.20
N VAL A 243 -15.15 -20.62 -9.12
CA VAL A 243 -16.24 -19.73 -9.51
C VAL A 243 -16.94 -20.33 -10.73
N GLU A 244 -18.25 -20.43 -10.66
CA GLU A 244 -19.13 -20.87 -11.73
C GLU A 244 -20.40 -20.00 -11.68
N ASP A 245 -20.78 -19.41 -12.81
CA ASP A 245 -21.98 -18.55 -12.94
C ASP A 245 -22.06 -17.41 -11.91
N GLY A 246 -20.93 -16.79 -11.57
CA GLY A 246 -20.87 -15.67 -10.61
C GLY A 246 -20.99 -16.09 -9.13
N GLU A 247 -20.84 -17.38 -8.81
CA GLU A 247 -20.77 -17.89 -7.45
C GLU A 247 -19.49 -18.69 -7.20
N PHE A 248 -18.83 -18.45 -6.06
CA PHE A 248 -17.73 -19.28 -5.56
C PHE A 248 -18.29 -20.53 -4.88
N HIS A 249 -17.80 -21.67 -5.29
CA HIS A 249 -18.19 -22.98 -4.83
C HIS A 249 -17.03 -23.72 -4.15
N ALA A 250 -17.18 -24.08 -2.88
CA ALA A 250 -16.27 -24.96 -2.16
C ALA A 250 -17.02 -25.88 -1.21
N ARG A 251 -17.06 -27.18 -1.45
CA ARG A 251 -17.84 -28.16 -0.68
C ARG A 251 -19.32 -27.74 -0.55
N LYS A 252 -19.73 -27.32 0.66
CA LYS A 252 -21.10 -26.82 0.96
C LYS A 252 -21.21 -25.30 0.98
N LEU A 253 -20.08 -24.58 0.77
CA LEU A 253 -20.03 -23.13 0.76
C LEU A 253 -20.42 -22.60 -0.60
N ARG A 254 -21.24 -21.55 -0.62
CA ARG A 254 -21.63 -20.77 -1.79
C ARG A 254 -21.49 -19.30 -1.42
N VAL A 255 -20.79 -18.53 -2.21
CA VAL A 255 -20.58 -17.09 -1.98
C VAL A 255 -20.62 -16.37 -3.33
N PRO A 256 -21.39 -15.28 -3.49
CA PRO A 256 -21.33 -14.47 -4.69
C PRO A 256 -19.91 -14.03 -5.02
N ALA A 257 -19.54 -14.07 -6.30
CA ALA A 257 -18.22 -13.70 -6.78
C ALA A 257 -18.34 -12.83 -8.03
N THR A 258 -17.45 -11.85 -8.13
CA THR A 258 -17.40 -10.89 -9.26
C THR A 258 -16.25 -11.13 -10.21
N ILE A 259 -15.56 -12.25 -10.07
CA ILE A 259 -14.46 -12.69 -10.93
C ILE A 259 -14.95 -13.68 -11.97
N ALA A 260 -14.18 -13.87 -13.04
CA ALA A 260 -14.47 -14.86 -14.08
C ALA A 260 -14.52 -16.28 -13.54
N ASP A 261 -15.28 -17.15 -14.22
CA ASP A 261 -15.37 -18.55 -13.88
C ASP A 261 -13.99 -19.24 -13.98
N GLY A 262 -13.69 -20.06 -12.98
CA GLY A 262 -12.42 -20.75 -12.89
C GLY A 262 -12.01 -21.14 -11.48
N PRO A 263 -10.83 -21.76 -11.31
CA PRO A 263 -10.25 -22.02 -10.01
C PRO A 263 -10.09 -20.71 -9.23
N ALA A 264 -10.48 -20.71 -7.95
CA ALA A 264 -10.49 -19.51 -7.14
C ALA A 264 -10.15 -19.81 -5.67
N LEU A 265 -9.67 -18.77 -4.97
CA LEU A 265 -9.42 -18.77 -3.54
C LEU A 265 -10.38 -17.79 -2.86
N LEU A 266 -11.12 -18.29 -1.87
CA LEU A 266 -11.88 -17.44 -0.97
C LEU A 266 -11.04 -17.19 0.28
N VAL A 267 -10.80 -15.93 0.58
CA VAL A 267 -10.11 -15.49 1.80
C VAL A 267 -11.12 -14.86 2.75
N ARG A 268 -11.17 -15.32 3.98
CA ARG A 268 -12.10 -14.83 4.99
C ARG A 268 -11.42 -14.60 6.32
N THR A 269 -11.70 -13.44 6.95
CA THR A 269 -11.30 -13.16 8.35
C THR A 269 -12.35 -13.63 9.35
N ARG A 270 -11.98 -13.72 10.63
CA ARG A 270 -12.94 -13.92 11.73
C ARG A 270 -13.98 -12.79 11.83
N ALA A 271 -13.63 -11.57 11.43
CA ALA A 271 -14.56 -10.44 11.39
C ALA A 271 -15.61 -10.56 10.28
N GLY A 272 -15.52 -11.58 9.41
CA GLY A 272 -16.51 -11.86 8.38
C GLY A 272 -16.20 -11.21 7.01
N VAL A 273 -15.13 -10.44 6.91
CA VAL A 273 -14.66 -9.91 5.60
C VAL A 273 -14.30 -11.10 4.73
N THR A 274 -14.86 -11.14 3.52
CA THR A 274 -14.69 -12.24 2.58
C THR A 274 -14.36 -11.67 1.21
N THR A 275 -13.33 -12.22 0.57
CA THR A 275 -12.98 -11.90 -0.80
C THR A 275 -12.72 -13.16 -1.60
N VAL A 276 -12.98 -13.13 -2.91
CA VAL A 276 -12.69 -14.23 -3.84
C VAL A 276 -11.71 -13.72 -4.88
N LYS A 277 -10.61 -14.46 -5.11
CA LYS A 277 -9.60 -14.16 -6.13
C LYS A 277 -9.43 -15.36 -7.05
N PRO A 278 -9.08 -15.17 -8.34
CA PRO A 278 -8.61 -16.25 -9.20
C PRO A 278 -7.42 -16.97 -8.55
N LEU A 279 -7.39 -18.30 -8.63
CA LEU A 279 -6.32 -19.08 -7.99
C LEU A 279 -4.96 -18.81 -8.65
N ASP A 280 -4.93 -18.62 -9.98
CA ASP A 280 -3.71 -18.33 -10.72
C ASP A 280 -3.09 -16.97 -10.35
N GLU A 281 -3.92 -15.96 -10.08
CA GLU A 281 -3.47 -14.65 -9.58
C GLU A 281 -3.06 -14.73 -8.10
N ALA A 282 -3.76 -15.57 -7.34
CA ALA A 282 -3.53 -15.73 -5.92
C ALA A 282 -2.22 -16.47 -5.60
N LEU A 283 -1.79 -17.41 -6.45
CA LEU A 283 -0.58 -18.21 -6.28
C LEU A 283 0.68 -17.64 -6.96
N GLY A 284 0.55 -16.54 -7.74
CA GLY A 284 1.67 -15.96 -8.48
C GLY A 284 2.04 -16.73 -9.75
N ALA A 285 2.66 -16.05 -10.70
CA ALA A 285 2.93 -16.59 -12.06
C ALA A 285 4.20 -17.47 -12.17
N GLU A 286 4.72 -18.02 -11.07
CA GLU A 286 6.01 -18.74 -11.08
C GLU A 286 5.95 -20.23 -11.48
N ASP A 287 4.78 -20.78 -11.83
CA ASP A 287 4.64 -22.16 -12.31
C ASP A 287 4.20 -22.25 -13.79
N ARG A 288 4.81 -21.44 -14.67
CA ARG A 288 4.70 -21.62 -16.12
C ARG A 288 6.04 -21.80 -16.80
#